data_0a5ea3bc4ae1e388385d6e40664fe8c8
#
_entry.id   0a5ea3bc4ae1e388385d6e40664fe8c8
#
_cell.length_a   1.000
_cell.length_b   1.000
_cell.length_c   1.000
_cell.angle_alpha   90.00
_cell.angle_beta   90.00
_cell.angle_gamma   90.00
#
_symmetry.space_group_name_H-M   'P 1'
#
loop_
_entity.id
_entity.type
_entity.pdbx_description
1 polymer ?
#
loop_
_entity_poly.entity_id
_entity_poly.type
_entity_poly.pdbx_seq_one_letter_code
_entity_poly.pdbx_strand_id
1 'polypeptide(L)'
;MSADVPASITLAMMRDVLSVPLLCDALDAAGFRNQSPRIPLQPLTTPGRLLLGRCKTTLWADMAHIDPEPYSLELQAVDSCQPDDVLVCSAGGSVRSGIWGELLTTASRNAGCIGVIVDGAVRDLAKMRKMEFPVFARGVSPYDSRDRQRVIDLNVAVELDGVTCNPGDLIAADEDGVVIVPQQVETQVVRDAWIKAHAENQVRDAIRNGMSATEAFETWGIL
;
A
#
# COMPACT_ATOMS: atom_id res chain seq x y z
N MET A 1 24.77 -13.24 15.09
CA MET A 1 23.70 -14.02 15.78
C MET A 1 22.48 -13.97 14.87
N SER A 2 21.88 -15.11 14.51
CA SER A 2 20.66 -15.12 13.69
C SER A 2 19.54 -14.49 14.52
N ALA A 3 18.88 -13.48 13.97
CA ALA A 3 17.67 -12.95 14.60
C ALA A 3 16.70 -14.13 14.83
N ASP A 4 16.13 -14.19 16.01
CA ASP A 4 15.14 -15.24 16.35
C ASP A 4 13.88 -14.93 15.51
N VAL A 5 13.71 -15.65 14.39
CA VAL A 5 12.59 -15.45 13.49
C VAL A 5 11.39 -16.18 14.06
N PRO A 6 10.29 -15.50 14.38
CA PRO A 6 9.08 -16.16 14.87
C PRO A 6 8.60 -17.24 13.89
N ALA A 7 8.00 -18.30 14.44
CA ALA A 7 7.43 -19.38 13.61
C ALA A 7 6.32 -18.86 12.67
N SER A 8 5.67 -17.74 13.04
CA SER A 8 4.68 -17.05 12.23
C SER A 8 4.83 -15.54 12.48
N ILE A 9 4.96 -14.76 11.41
CA ILE A 9 5.01 -13.28 11.45
C ILE A 9 3.62 -12.78 11.04
N THR A 10 2.90 -12.20 12.00
CA THR A 10 1.54 -11.68 11.75
C THR A 10 1.55 -10.30 11.09
N LEU A 11 0.44 -9.88 10.48
CA LEU A 11 0.32 -8.52 9.90
C LEU A 11 0.59 -7.43 10.94
N ALA A 12 0.17 -7.63 12.18
CA ALA A 12 0.46 -6.69 13.28
C ALA A 12 1.97 -6.55 13.51
N MET A 13 2.68 -7.68 13.60
CA MET A 13 4.15 -7.67 13.75
C MET A 13 4.85 -7.05 12.55
N MET A 14 4.35 -7.28 11.33
CA MET A 14 4.89 -6.64 10.13
C MET A 14 4.75 -5.11 10.20
N ARG A 15 3.60 -4.59 10.64
CA ARG A 15 3.35 -3.15 10.81
C ARG A 15 4.28 -2.49 11.82
N ASP A 16 4.69 -3.22 12.83
CA ASP A 16 5.57 -2.71 13.90
C ASP A 16 7.05 -2.68 13.50
N VAL A 17 7.47 -3.54 12.56
CA VAL A 17 8.90 -3.81 12.28
C VAL A 17 9.33 -3.46 10.86
N LEU A 18 8.44 -3.68 9.87
CA LEU A 18 8.80 -3.56 8.46
C LEU A 18 8.60 -2.13 7.93
N SER A 19 9.21 -1.85 6.79
CA SER A 19 9.03 -0.64 5.98
C SER A 19 9.00 -1.02 4.50
N VAL A 20 8.56 -0.09 3.64
CA VAL A 20 8.56 -0.32 2.19
C VAL A 20 9.95 -0.61 1.66
N PRO A 21 11.03 0.12 2.02
CA PRO A 21 12.39 -0.21 1.58
C PRO A 21 12.85 -1.62 1.95
N LEU A 22 12.57 -2.08 3.19
CA LEU A 22 12.95 -3.43 3.62
C LEU A 22 12.27 -4.53 2.78
N LEU A 23 10.98 -4.32 2.44
CA LEU A 23 10.25 -5.24 1.57
C LEU A 23 10.78 -5.20 0.14
N CYS A 24 11.14 -4.03 -0.39
CA CYS A 24 11.75 -3.89 -1.71
C CYS A 24 13.08 -4.63 -1.80
N ASP A 25 13.93 -4.48 -0.79
CA ASP A 25 15.24 -5.17 -0.76
C ASP A 25 15.08 -6.70 -0.71
N ALA A 26 14.12 -7.19 0.07
CA ALA A 26 13.82 -8.62 0.13
C ALA A 26 13.22 -9.15 -1.19
N LEU A 27 12.39 -8.35 -1.85
CA LEU A 27 11.85 -8.65 -3.19
C LEU A 27 12.95 -8.69 -4.25
N ASP A 28 13.88 -7.74 -4.22
CA ASP A 28 15.04 -7.70 -5.11
C ASP A 28 15.90 -8.96 -4.96
N ALA A 29 16.16 -9.37 -3.72
CA ALA A 29 16.88 -10.61 -3.42
C ALA A 29 16.15 -11.86 -3.90
N ALA A 30 14.81 -11.84 -3.89
CA ALA A 30 13.96 -12.90 -4.43
C ALA A 30 13.79 -12.85 -5.96
N GLY A 31 14.38 -11.85 -6.66
CA GLY A 31 14.30 -11.69 -8.11
C GLY A 31 13.10 -10.86 -8.61
N PHE A 32 12.34 -10.25 -7.72
CA PHE A 32 11.16 -9.43 -8.02
C PHE A 32 11.49 -7.94 -7.97
N ARG A 33 12.15 -7.41 -9.01
CA ARG A 33 12.75 -6.06 -9.02
C ARG A 33 11.81 -4.91 -9.43
N ASN A 34 10.56 -5.19 -9.77
CA ASN A 34 9.62 -4.19 -10.28
C ASN A 34 8.27 -4.31 -9.55
N GLN A 35 8.29 -4.13 -8.22
CA GLN A 35 7.12 -4.32 -7.36
C GLN A 35 6.63 -3.01 -6.72
N SER A 36 7.20 -1.87 -7.12
CA SER A 36 6.77 -0.53 -6.72
C SER A 36 6.31 0.26 -7.95
N PRO A 37 5.15 0.96 -7.91
CA PRO A 37 4.71 1.85 -8.97
C PRO A 37 5.76 2.90 -9.30
N ARG A 38 5.96 3.20 -10.59
CA ARG A 38 6.99 4.15 -11.06
C ARG A 38 6.67 5.60 -10.68
N ILE A 39 5.40 5.95 -10.66
CA ILE A 39 4.94 7.27 -10.23
C ILE A 39 4.53 7.18 -8.76
N PRO A 40 5.13 7.97 -7.87
CA PRO A 40 4.84 7.90 -6.44
C PRO A 40 3.37 8.19 -6.13
N LEU A 41 2.78 7.34 -5.29
CA LEU A 41 1.49 7.57 -4.66
C LEU A 41 1.76 8.17 -3.27
N GLN A 42 1.30 9.40 -3.05
CA GLN A 42 1.66 10.17 -1.86
C GLN A 42 0.75 9.87 -0.67
N PRO A 43 1.30 9.81 0.57
CA PRO A 43 0.51 9.74 1.79
C PRO A 43 -0.21 11.07 2.04
N LEU A 44 -1.52 11.11 1.79
CA LEU A 44 -2.29 12.37 1.88
C LEU A 44 -2.88 12.63 3.27
N THR A 45 -2.94 11.62 4.14
CA THR A 45 -3.67 11.73 5.42
C THR A 45 -2.83 11.39 6.65
N THR A 46 -1.99 10.38 6.61
CA THR A 46 -1.24 9.85 7.76
C THR A 46 0.26 9.72 7.44
N PRO A 47 0.97 10.83 7.24
CA PRO A 47 2.41 10.76 7.00
C PRO A 47 3.12 10.11 8.20
N GLY A 48 4.20 9.37 7.93
CA GLY A 48 4.98 8.65 8.94
C GLY A 48 4.34 7.35 9.45
N ARG A 49 3.20 6.93 8.90
CA ARG A 49 2.55 5.67 9.28
C ARG A 49 2.62 4.65 8.15
N LEU A 50 3.13 3.46 8.46
CA LEU A 50 3.07 2.33 7.54
C LEU A 50 1.61 1.83 7.41
N LEU A 51 1.10 1.79 6.19
CA LEU A 51 -0.07 1.01 5.81
C LEU A 51 0.41 -0.35 5.30
N LEU A 52 -0.06 -1.46 5.87
CA LEU A 52 0.28 -2.80 5.40
C LEU A 52 -0.92 -3.72 5.61
N GLY A 53 -1.38 -4.37 4.55
CA GLY A 53 -2.55 -5.25 4.58
C GLY A 53 -2.75 -6.05 3.31
N ARG A 54 -3.96 -6.55 3.09
CA ARG A 54 -4.34 -7.39 1.94
C ARG A 54 -4.98 -6.56 0.84
N CYS A 55 -4.52 -6.76 -0.39
CA CYS A 55 -5.11 -6.08 -1.55
C CYS A 55 -6.55 -6.51 -1.77
N LYS A 56 -7.46 -5.54 -1.75
CA LYS A 56 -8.83 -5.66 -2.28
C LYS A 56 -8.93 -4.73 -3.48
N THR A 57 -8.99 -5.28 -4.67
CA THR A 57 -8.81 -4.53 -5.91
C THR A 57 -10.12 -4.06 -6.52
N THR A 58 -10.11 -2.87 -7.10
CA THR A 58 -11.17 -2.29 -7.92
C THR A 58 -10.57 -1.73 -9.21
N LEU A 59 -11.13 -2.11 -10.35
CA LEU A 59 -10.75 -1.57 -11.65
C LEU A 59 -11.71 -0.45 -12.04
N TRP A 60 -11.16 0.74 -12.33
CA TRP A 60 -11.91 1.94 -12.66
C TRP A 60 -11.75 2.33 -14.14
N ALA A 61 -12.75 2.97 -14.70
CA ALA A 61 -12.68 3.55 -16.03
C ALA A 61 -13.26 4.96 -16.06
N ASP A 62 -12.69 5.80 -16.93
CA ASP A 62 -13.26 7.09 -17.29
C ASP A 62 -14.49 6.88 -18.16
N MET A 63 -15.50 7.74 -17.98
CA MET A 63 -16.72 7.71 -18.76
C MET A 63 -17.16 9.12 -19.16
N ALA A 64 -18.00 9.21 -20.20
CA ALA A 64 -18.48 10.48 -20.74
C ALA A 64 -19.99 10.47 -21.03
N HIS A 65 -20.73 9.61 -20.32
CA HIS A 65 -22.18 9.49 -20.41
C HIS A 65 -22.79 9.46 -19.02
N ILE A 66 -24.10 9.63 -18.92
CA ILE A 66 -24.84 9.48 -17.66
C ILE A 66 -24.85 8.00 -17.28
N ASP A 67 -24.41 7.70 -16.06
CA ASP A 67 -24.42 6.35 -15.52
C ASP A 67 -25.84 5.99 -15.07
N PRO A 68 -26.48 4.95 -15.64
CA PRO A 68 -27.80 4.51 -15.19
C PRO A 68 -27.80 3.92 -13.77
N GLU A 69 -26.63 3.43 -13.30
CA GLU A 69 -26.45 2.82 -11.98
C GLU A 69 -25.20 3.38 -11.29
N PRO A 70 -25.20 4.67 -10.92
CA PRO A 70 -24.03 5.31 -10.35
C PRO A 70 -23.62 4.64 -9.02
N TYR A 71 -22.32 4.48 -8.82
CA TYR A 71 -21.69 3.91 -7.61
C TYR A 71 -21.95 2.41 -7.36
N SER A 72 -22.66 1.67 -8.22
CA SER A 72 -23.10 0.30 -7.95
C SER A 72 -21.95 -0.61 -7.47
N LEU A 73 -20.89 -0.80 -8.26
CA LEU A 73 -19.76 -1.64 -7.88
C LEU A 73 -18.83 -0.97 -6.83
N GLU A 74 -18.80 0.36 -6.80
CA GLU A 74 -18.05 1.13 -5.80
C GLU A 74 -18.58 0.84 -4.38
N LEU A 75 -19.90 0.90 -4.19
CA LEU A 75 -20.55 0.59 -2.91
C LEU A 75 -20.38 -0.89 -2.55
N GLN A 76 -20.53 -1.79 -3.51
CA GLN A 76 -20.30 -3.21 -3.29
C GLN A 76 -18.86 -3.51 -2.84
N ALA A 77 -17.86 -2.82 -3.42
CA ALA A 77 -16.46 -2.96 -3.00
C ALA A 77 -16.27 -2.60 -1.54
N VAL A 78 -16.82 -1.45 -1.14
CA VAL A 78 -16.71 -0.92 0.22
C VAL A 78 -17.42 -1.80 1.23
N ASP A 79 -18.66 -2.20 0.95
CA ASP A 79 -19.49 -3.00 1.85
C ASP A 79 -18.94 -4.43 2.05
N SER A 80 -18.18 -4.94 1.08
CA SER A 80 -17.58 -6.28 1.13
C SER A 80 -16.15 -6.31 1.70
N CYS A 81 -15.64 -5.21 2.24
CA CYS A 81 -14.34 -5.18 2.91
C CYS A 81 -14.31 -6.13 4.11
N GLN A 82 -13.13 -6.65 4.38
CA GLN A 82 -12.83 -7.51 5.52
C GLN A 82 -11.74 -6.86 6.38
N PRO A 83 -11.55 -7.33 7.64
CA PRO A 83 -10.42 -6.90 8.45
C PRO A 83 -9.08 -7.06 7.73
N ASP A 84 -8.23 -6.05 7.86
CA ASP A 84 -6.91 -5.95 7.23
C ASP A 84 -6.91 -5.74 5.71
N ASP A 85 -8.06 -5.54 5.07
CA ASP A 85 -8.12 -5.14 3.67
C ASP A 85 -7.55 -3.73 3.46
N VAL A 86 -6.80 -3.57 2.38
CA VAL A 86 -6.42 -2.29 1.77
C VAL A 86 -7.12 -2.21 0.43
N LEU A 87 -8.04 -1.26 0.27
CA LEU A 87 -8.67 -1.02 -1.02
C LEU A 87 -7.67 -0.42 -2.00
N VAL A 88 -7.57 -1.06 -3.16
CA VAL A 88 -6.69 -0.64 -4.27
C VAL A 88 -7.57 -0.19 -5.43
N CYS A 89 -7.59 1.11 -5.71
CA CYS A 89 -8.37 1.70 -6.77
C CYS A 89 -7.47 1.98 -7.98
N SER A 90 -7.48 1.09 -8.97
CA SER A 90 -6.74 1.25 -10.22
C SER A 90 -7.56 2.07 -11.20
N ALA A 91 -7.24 3.36 -11.32
CA ALA A 91 -7.87 4.30 -12.25
C ALA A 91 -6.93 4.74 -13.38
N GLY A 92 -5.81 4.01 -13.60
CA GLY A 92 -4.84 4.28 -14.66
C GLY A 92 -4.23 5.68 -14.58
N GLY A 93 -4.08 6.22 -13.37
CA GLY A 93 -3.54 7.56 -13.15
C GLY A 93 -4.53 8.70 -13.41
N SER A 94 -5.77 8.42 -13.76
CA SER A 94 -6.76 9.48 -14.05
C SER A 94 -7.09 10.30 -12.80
N VAL A 95 -6.90 11.60 -12.90
CA VAL A 95 -7.27 12.59 -11.87
C VAL A 95 -8.53 13.37 -12.24
N ARG A 96 -9.35 12.83 -13.13
CA ARG A 96 -10.56 13.48 -13.66
C ARG A 96 -11.58 13.80 -12.58
N SER A 97 -11.68 12.95 -11.56
CA SER A 97 -12.56 13.16 -10.40
C SER A 97 -11.93 12.59 -9.14
N GLY A 98 -12.42 13.03 -7.97
CA GLY A 98 -12.08 12.44 -6.69
C GLY A 98 -12.92 11.18 -6.48
N ILE A 99 -12.38 10.03 -6.86
CA ILE A 99 -13.05 8.74 -6.80
C ILE A 99 -13.14 8.16 -5.39
N TRP A 100 -12.47 8.78 -4.43
CA TRP A 100 -12.49 8.39 -3.02
C TRP A 100 -12.68 9.62 -2.14
N GLY A 101 -13.48 9.48 -1.08
CA GLY A 101 -13.77 10.57 -0.16
C GLY A 101 -14.17 10.10 1.24
N GLU A 102 -14.63 11.02 2.06
CA GLU A 102 -14.94 10.80 3.48
C GLU A 102 -16.00 9.72 3.71
N LEU A 103 -17.07 9.70 2.92
CA LEU A 103 -18.17 8.73 3.12
C LEU A 103 -17.73 7.30 2.83
N LEU A 104 -16.98 7.07 1.74
CA LEU A 104 -16.42 5.76 1.43
C LEU A 104 -15.38 5.33 2.48
N THR A 105 -14.57 6.27 2.97
CA THR A 105 -13.64 6.02 4.07
C THR A 105 -14.36 5.57 5.33
N THR A 106 -15.48 6.22 5.69
CA THR A 106 -16.27 5.85 6.86
C THR A 106 -16.86 4.46 6.72
N ALA A 107 -17.47 4.17 5.57
CA ALA A 107 -18.11 2.88 5.31
C ALA A 107 -17.08 1.75 5.27
N SER A 108 -15.98 1.90 4.52
CA SER A 108 -14.94 0.88 4.40
C SER A 108 -14.27 0.57 5.74
N ARG A 109 -13.99 1.60 6.55
CA ARG A 109 -13.44 1.44 7.90
C ARG A 109 -14.38 0.64 8.81
N ASN A 110 -15.68 0.90 8.74
CA ASN A 110 -16.68 0.14 9.52
C ASN A 110 -16.71 -1.34 9.12
N ALA A 111 -16.41 -1.65 7.86
CA ALA A 111 -16.29 -3.02 7.36
C ALA A 111 -14.92 -3.68 7.63
N GLY A 112 -13.96 -2.96 8.25
CA GLY A 112 -12.66 -3.50 8.62
C GLY A 112 -11.49 -3.12 7.71
N CYS A 113 -11.74 -2.34 6.64
CA CYS A 113 -10.68 -1.81 5.78
C CYS A 113 -9.76 -0.87 6.59
N ILE A 114 -8.46 -0.97 6.36
CA ILE A 114 -7.44 -0.25 7.13
C ILE A 114 -6.77 0.88 6.37
N GLY A 115 -7.03 1.03 5.09
CA GLY A 115 -6.47 2.08 4.24
C GLY A 115 -6.88 1.94 2.79
N VAL A 116 -6.56 2.95 1.99
CA VAL A 116 -6.84 2.95 0.54
C VAL A 116 -5.64 3.47 -0.25
N ILE A 117 -5.40 2.85 -1.38
CA ILE A 117 -4.40 3.26 -2.37
C ILE A 117 -5.15 3.55 -3.68
N VAL A 118 -5.08 4.80 -4.13
CA VAL A 118 -5.83 5.31 -5.28
C VAL A 118 -4.86 5.72 -6.39
N ASP A 119 -4.81 4.93 -7.45
CA ASP A 119 -4.10 5.31 -8.68
C ASP A 119 -4.93 6.33 -9.48
N GLY A 120 -5.19 7.47 -8.84
CA GLY A 120 -6.06 8.54 -9.29
C GLY A 120 -6.14 9.67 -8.28
N ALA A 121 -7.27 10.38 -8.24
CA ALA A 121 -7.48 11.48 -7.30
C ALA A 121 -8.54 11.17 -6.23
N VAL A 122 -8.41 11.86 -5.09
CA VAL A 122 -9.34 11.79 -3.94
C VAL A 122 -9.94 13.16 -3.64
N ARG A 123 -10.99 13.19 -2.81
CA ARG A 123 -11.61 14.43 -2.30
C ARG A 123 -11.83 14.37 -0.79
N ASP A 124 -12.39 15.41 -0.19
CA ASP A 124 -12.70 15.51 1.25
C ASP A 124 -11.49 15.35 2.18
N LEU A 125 -10.29 15.71 1.71
CA LEU A 125 -9.02 15.43 2.36
C LEU A 125 -8.95 15.91 3.82
N ALA A 126 -9.49 17.10 4.11
CA ALA A 126 -9.50 17.66 5.46
C ALA A 126 -10.29 16.81 6.46
N LYS A 127 -11.37 16.16 6.01
CA LYS A 127 -12.16 15.24 6.83
C LYS A 127 -11.44 13.91 7.03
N MET A 128 -10.89 13.32 5.95
CA MET A 128 -10.15 12.06 6.03
C MET A 128 -8.91 12.16 6.92
N ARG A 129 -8.21 13.31 6.93
CA ARG A 129 -7.09 13.56 7.86
C ARG A 129 -7.53 13.47 9.33
N LYS A 130 -8.70 14.02 9.68
CA LYS A 130 -9.24 13.94 11.04
C LYS A 130 -9.63 12.52 11.45
N MET A 131 -9.88 11.66 10.49
CA MET A 131 -10.20 10.26 10.73
C MET A 131 -8.95 9.40 10.96
N GLU A 132 -7.76 9.94 10.68
CA GLU A 132 -6.48 9.20 10.76
C GLU A 132 -6.52 7.87 9.96
N PHE A 133 -7.24 7.87 8.85
CA PHE A 133 -7.33 6.74 7.94
C PHE A 133 -6.29 6.90 6.83
N PRO A 134 -5.40 5.91 6.62
CA PRO A 134 -4.37 5.99 5.59
C PRO A 134 -4.95 6.07 4.18
N VAL A 135 -4.60 7.14 3.46
CA VAL A 135 -4.98 7.38 2.07
C VAL A 135 -3.74 7.77 1.27
N PHE A 136 -3.41 6.94 0.28
CA PHE A 136 -2.35 7.20 -0.68
C PHE A 136 -2.99 7.46 -2.04
N ALA A 137 -2.58 8.52 -2.73
CA ALA A 137 -3.16 8.86 -4.03
C ALA A 137 -2.18 9.65 -4.91
N ARG A 138 -2.47 9.76 -6.20
CA ARG A 138 -1.74 10.63 -7.13
C ARG A 138 -2.01 12.11 -6.87
N GLY A 139 -3.23 12.43 -6.42
CA GLY A 139 -3.61 13.83 -6.23
C GLY A 139 -5.02 14.01 -5.68
N VAL A 140 -5.52 15.23 -5.81
CA VAL A 140 -6.85 15.62 -5.35
C VAL A 140 -7.68 16.21 -6.49
N SER A 141 -8.98 15.98 -6.45
CA SER A 141 -9.95 16.59 -7.37
C SER A 141 -11.25 16.87 -6.62
N PRO A 142 -11.86 18.06 -6.75
CA PRO A 142 -13.11 18.37 -6.06
C PRO A 142 -14.34 17.72 -6.69
N TYR A 143 -14.20 17.19 -7.91
CA TYR A 143 -15.33 16.62 -8.65
C TYR A 143 -15.73 15.25 -8.12
N ASP A 144 -17.02 14.96 -8.18
CA ASP A 144 -17.57 13.63 -7.94
C ASP A 144 -17.23 12.65 -9.06
N SER A 145 -17.13 11.36 -8.76
CA SER A 145 -16.94 10.28 -9.74
C SER A 145 -18.17 10.12 -10.67
N ARG A 146 -19.36 10.46 -10.18
CA ARG A 146 -20.61 10.30 -10.92
C ARG A 146 -20.53 10.90 -12.31
N ASP A 147 -20.88 10.11 -13.32
CA ASP A 147 -20.87 10.45 -14.75
C ASP A 147 -19.46 10.85 -15.29
N ARG A 148 -18.41 10.53 -14.53
CA ARG A 148 -17.01 10.80 -14.92
C ARG A 148 -16.11 9.58 -14.85
N GLN A 149 -16.27 8.78 -13.79
CA GLN A 149 -15.49 7.55 -13.56
C GLN A 149 -16.38 6.55 -12.83
N ARG A 150 -16.17 5.26 -13.07
CA ARG A 150 -16.88 4.20 -12.38
C ARG A 150 -15.99 2.99 -12.17
N VAL A 151 -16.31 2.20 -11.17
CA VAL A 151 -15.78 0.84 -11.05
C VAL A 151 -16.41 -0.03 -12.13
N ILE A 152 -15.59 -0.76 -12.87
CA ILE A 152 -16.02 -1.68 -13.93
C ILE A 152 -15.83 -3.13 -13.55
N ASP A 153 -14.95 -3.44 -12.57
CA ASP A 153 -14.77 -4.78 -12.05
C ASP A 153 -14.22 -4.76 -10.62
N LEU A 154 -14.43 -5.84 -9.87
CA LEU A 154 -14.03 -6.03 -8.48
C LEU A 154 -13.24 -7.32 -8.32
N ASN A 155 -12.25 -7.31 -7.40
CA ASN A 155 -11.47 -8.49 -7.04
C ASN A 155 -10.84 -9.19 -8.25
N VAL A 156 -10.38 -8.42 -9.21
CA VAL A 156 -9.61 -8.84 -10.38
C VAL A 156 -8.17 -8.36 -10.27
N ALA A 157 -7.26 -8.96 -11.04
CA ALA A 157 -5.92 -8.41 -11.18
C ALA A 157 -6.00 -7.01 -11.79
N VAL A 158 -5.31 -6.05 -11.18
CA VAL A 158 -5.21 -4.67 -11.65
C VAL A 158 -3.75 -4.27 -11.82
N GLU A 159 -3.51 -3.19 -12.54
CA GLU A 159 -2.18 -2.61 -12.66
C GLU A 159 -2.11 -1.27 -11.92
N LEU A 160 -1.05 -1.07 -11.15
CA LEU A 160 -0.67 0.20 -10.55
C LEU A 160 0.63 0.67 -11.20
N ASP A 161 0.54 1.47 -12.26
CA ASP A 161 1.67 2.07 -12.98
C ASP A 161 2.82 1.07 -13.28
N GLY A 162 2.47 -0.03 -13.95
CA GLY A 162 3.41 -1.07 -14.37
C GLY A 162 3.60 -2.22 -13.38
N VAL A 163 2.93 -2.20 -12.22
CA VAL A 163 2.97 -3.29 -11.24
C VAL A 163 1.63 -3.99 -11.16
N THR A 164 1.61 -5.29 -11.41
CA THR A 164 0.41 -6.10 -11.24
C THR A 164 0.11 -6.30 -9.75
N CYS A 165 -1.14 -6.06 -9.38
CA CYS A 165 -1.68 -6.27 -8.04
C CYS A 165 -2.85 -7.24 -8.12
N ASN A 166 -2.73 -8.40 -7.47
CA ASN A 166 -3.81 -9.38 -7.42
C ASN A 166 -4.57 -9.25 -6.10
N PRO A 167 -5.87 -9.59 -6.07
CA PRO A 167 -6.60 -9.71 -4.82
C PRO A 167 -5.88 -10.64 -3.84
N GLY A 168 -5.70 -10.18 -2.59
CA GLY A 168 -5.04 -10.94 -1.54
C GLY A 168 -3.52 -10.80 -1.48
N ASP A 169 -2.85 -10.21 -2.48
CA ASP A 169 -1.43 -9.86 -2.37
C ASP A 169 -1.18 -8.98 -1.14
N LEU A 170 0.00 -9.10 -0.53
CA LEU A 170 0.38 -8.18 0.54
C LEU A 170 0.79 -6.84 -0.08
N ILE A 171 0.23 -5.75 0.43
CA ILE A 171 0.59 -4.40 0.01
C ILE A 171 1.07 -3.59 1.21
N ALA A 172 2.15 -2.86 1.01
CA ALA A 172 2.64 -1.90 1.99
C ALA A 172 2.86 -0.54 1.36
N ALA A 173 2.61 0.52 2.14
CA ALA A 173 2.78 1.90 1.72
C ALA A 173 3.23 2.78 2.89
N ASP A 174 4.26 3.58 2.68
CA ASP A 174 4.78 4.58 3.60
C ASP A 174 5.23 5.84 2.83
N GLU A 175 6.06 6.69 3.44
CA GLU A 175 6.55 7.92 2.80
C GLU A 175 7.50 7.67 1.63
N ASP A 176 8.12 6.49 1.56
CA ASP A 176 9.03 6.12 0.48
C ASP A 176 8.27 5.60 -0.76
N GLY A 177 7.02 5.14 -0.58
CA GLY A 177 6.17 4.71 -1.68
C GLY A 177 5.22 3.56 -1.36
N VAL A 178 4.89 2.80 -2.40
CA VAL A 178 4.01 1.63 -2.33
C VAL A 178 4.76 0.42 -2.87
N VAL A 179 4.64 -0.72 -2.21
CA VAL A 179 5.19 -1.99 -2.69
C VAL A 179 4.14 -3.09 -2.64
N ILE A 180 4.12 -3.94 -3.66
CA ILE A 180 3.23 -5.10 -3.76
C ILE A 180 4.08 -6.36 -3.63
N VAL A 181 3.75 -7.20 -2.66
CA VAL A 181 4.40 -8.49 -2.44
C VAL A 181 3.46 -9.60 -2.91
N PRO A 182 3.77 -10.25 -4.05
CA PRO A 182 2.95 -11.34 -4.57
C PRO A 182 2.85 -12.51 -3.57
N GLN A 183 1.66 -13.09 -3.42
CA GLN A 183 1.40 -14.17 -2.47
C GLN A 183 2.38 -15.34 -2.61
N GLN A 184 2.81 -15.65 -3.85
CA GLN A 184 3.73 -16.77 -4.13
C GLN A 184 5.10 -16.66 -3.48
N VAL A 185 5.55 -15.44 -3.14
CA VAL A 185 6.87 -15.16 -2.52
C VAL A 185 6.76 -14.51 -1.14
N GLU A 186 5.56 -14.24 -0.67
CA GLU A 186 5.30 -13.49 0.55
C GLU A 186 6.04 -14.07 1.76
N THR A 187 5.93 -15.38 2.00
CA THR A 187 6.55 -16.04 3.15
C THR A 187 8.06 -15.82 3.18
N GLN A 188 8.73 -15.95 2.04
CA GLN A 188 10.17 -15.72 1.92
C GLN A 188 10.49 -14.25 2.13
N VAL A 189 9.82 -13.35 1.39
CA VAL A 189 10.09 -11.90 1.42
C VAL A 189 9.88 -11.32 2.81
N VAL A 190 8.77 -11.68 3.48
CA VAL A 190 8.49 -11.21 4.85
C VAL A 190 9.53 -11.71 5.84
N ARG A 191 9.96 -12.97 5.72
CA ARG A 191 11.02 -13.53 6.57
C ARG A 191 12.36 -12.82 6.36
N ASP A 192 12.75 -12.59 5.12
CA ASP A 192 14.03 -11.98 4.79
C ASP A 192 14.05 -10.49 5.19
N ALA A 193 12.96 -9.77 4.96
CA ALA A 193 12.77 -8.41 5.44
C ALA A 193 12.82 -8.31 6.97
N TRP A 194 12.21 -9.27 7.68
CA TRP A 194 12.25 -9.36 9.15
C TRP A 194 13.68 -9.53 9.67
N ILE A 195 14.43 -10.46 9.09
CA ILE A 195 15.84 -10.70 9.45
C ILE A 195 16.67 -9.43 9.21
N LYS A 196 16.48 -8.80 8.04
CA LYS A 196 17.21 -7.57 7.68
C LYS A 196 16.89 -6.42 8.64
N ALA A 197 15.63 -6.19 8.99
CA ALA A 197 15.23 -5.15 9.93
C ALA A 197 15.97 -5.25 11.29
N HIS A 198 16.10 -6.47 11.80
CA HIS A 198 16.80 -6.71 13.07
C HIS A 198 18.33 -6.57 12.95
N ALA A 199 18.89 -6.97 11.82
CA ALA A 199 20.32 -6.81 11.57
C ALA A 199 20.70 -5.33 11.37
N GLU A 200 19.89 -4.56 10.64
CA GLU A 200 20.10 -3.11 10.47
C GLU A 200 20.11 -2.34 11.79
N ASN A 201 19.36 -2.74 12.78
CA ASN A 201 19.38 -2.11 14.10
C ASN A 201 20.76 -2.24 14.75
N GLN A 202 21.43 -3.40 14.64
CA GLN A 202 22.78 -3.61 15.16
C GLN A 202 23.82 -2.78 14.40
N VAL A 203 23.72 -2.73 13.08
CA VAL A 203 24.60 -1.92 12.22
C VAL A 203 24.43 -0.44 12.55
N ARG A 204 23.21 0.03 12.66
CA ARG A 204 22.89 1.42 13.01
C ARG A 204 23.46 1.82 14.37
N ASP A 205 23.35 0.95 15.36
CA ASP A 205 23.90 1.22 16.69
C ASP A 205 25.44 1.25 16.69
N ALA A 206 26.09 0.35 15.94
CA ALA A 206 27.54 0.35 15.79
C ALA A 206 28.03 1.64 15.09
N ILE A 207 27.36 2.07 14.03
CA ILE A 207 27.70 3.34 13.33
C ILE A 207 27.46 4.55 14.25
N ARG A 208 26.37 4.58 15.01
CA ARG A 208 26.10 5.63 16.01
C ARG A 208 27.20 5.71 17.08
N ASN A 209 27.79 4.57 17.42
CA ASN A 209 28.92 4.48 18.37
C ASN A 209 30.28 4.75 17.75
N GLY A 210 30.33 5.21 16.49
CA GLY A 210 31.54 5.70 15.83
C GLY A 210 32.22 4.70 14.88
N MET A 211 31.61 3.54 14.60
CA MET A 211 32.10 2.65 13.55
C MET A 211 31.92 3.31 12.18
N SER A 212 32.89 3.19 11.29
CA SER A 212 32.74 3.69 9.92
C SER A 212 31.79 2.83 9.10
N ALA A 213 31.17 3.43 8.06
CA ALA A 213 30.29 2.70 7.15
C ALA A 213 31.00 1.54 6.45
N THR A 214 32.29 1.71 6.11
CA THR A 214 33.10 0.65 5.49
C THR A 214 33.29 -0.53 6.45
N GLU A 215 33.68 -0.29 7.69
CA GLU A 215 33.85 -1.35 8.70
C GLU A 215 32.55 -2.06 9.01
N ALA A 216 31.43 -1.29 9.06
CA ALA A 216 30.09 -1.86 9.26
C ALA A 216 29.72 -2.80 8.11
N PHE A 217 29.91 -2.37 6.87
CA PHE A 217 29.64 -3.20 5.69
C PHE A 217 30.53 -4.45 5.64
N GLU A 218 31.83 -4.32 5.92
CA GLU A 218 32.78 -5.47 5.99
C GLU A 218 32.37 -6.48 7.07
N THR A 219 31.76 -6.00 8.17
CA THR A 219 31.38 -6.84 9.31
C THR A 219 30.06 -7.56 9.10
N TRP A 220 29.04 -6.89 8.54
CA TRP A 220 27.68 -7.42 8.45
C TRP A 220 27.16 -7.61 7.01
N GLY A 221 27.83 -7.05 6.00
CA GLY A 221 27.36 -7.09 4.61
C GLY A 221 26.08 -6.29 4.36
N ILE A 222 25.73 -5.38 5.28
CA ILE A 222 24.51 -4.56 5.27
C ILE A 222 24.90 -3.11 5.46
N LEU A 223 24.25 -2.22 4.71
CA LEU A 223 24.32 -0.77 4.85
C LEU A 223 22.98 -0.16 4.51
#